data_8e0e94ef4f4a784ef952ff766f5543ac
#
_entry.id   8e0e94ef4f4a784ef952ff766f5543ac
#
_cell.length_a   1.000
_cell.length_b   1.000
_cell.length_c   1.000
_cell.angle_alpha   90.00
_cell.angle_beta   90.00
_cell.angle_gamma   90.00
#
_symmetry.space_group_name_H-M   'P 1'
#
loop_
_entity.id
_entity.type
_entity.pdbx_description
1 polymer ?
#
loop_
_entity_poly.entity_id
_entity_poly.type
_entity_poly.pdbx_seq_one_letter_code
_entity_poly.pdbx_strand_id
1 'polypeptide(L)'
;MKQSSRFDRLTSALLPLPFLGTPWWNMLLFPLGIQEIEPLRKAVIYSVTILTAAVLFFKVLTFWKEKASRKLLLLTATLPIAFGLFYLLAFLSLEHPAKFLVPAVTDGCSMVACCSALLIVILEKRAEELLRCGRVYAVITAPIILYYCIRFYLPSADYYSNNLGVLSYMPLAYCSLTICILLFLDAALFPCPRGKWGAAAWVDFFLFVLYAAAIPLSGTRGAALCLLFFSLLLPFFFWKEKKALCFPAAALCAILLFSTVLAPAQDSNRMTSAVEETVSTIVKPTEPTEPTEPTEPTEPTEPAEPTEPTEPAAPTEPTEPEKPSGIWGLLSYENMDAVAEIVQKADPSISDNPLNHISETAYGIAPLALERGDITEAEYARLMDMAEYLTRSSWGGRLFLWICAVRAIQAAPLTGHGALYYQDQYGTYPHNYFLEIATDFGLIAMCAVLALGLYTFIQLIRRSQNDMLLKAWLLYVFTSLPRYMLSTSMYAASAFVQMGFCVVLLIYLKSPRSAGRETAHALKNA
;
A
#
# COMPACT_ATOMS: atom_id res chain seq x y z
N MET A 1 -38.84 -13.92 -16.29
CA MET A 1 -37.44 -14.10 -15.94
C MET A 1 -36.82 -15.04 -16.96
N LYS A 2 -35.85 -14.56 -17.78
CA LYS A 2 -35.07 -15.44 -18.65
C LYS A 2 -34.25 -16.37 -17.73
N GLN A 3 -34.35 -17.68 -17.94
CA GLN A 3 -33.53 -18.66 -17.22
C GLN A 3 -32.06 -18.30 -17.42
N SER A 4 -31.38 -17.89 -16.34
CA SER A 4 -29.92 -17.55 -16.40
C SER A 4 -29.17 -18.78 -16.87
N SER A 5 -28.35 -18.64 -17.91
CA SER A 5 -27.51 -19.71 -18.41
C SER A 5 -26.52 -20.18 -17.33
N ARG A 6 -26.05 -21.44 -17.41
CA ARG A 6 -25.00 -21.93 -16.49
C ARG A 6 -23.76 -21.05 -16.54
N PHE A 7 -23.45 -20.52 -17.72
CA PHE A 7 -22.32 -19.61 -17.93
C PHE A 7 -22.54 -18.27 -17.21
N ASP A 8 -23.76 -17.71 -17.24
CA ASP A 8 -24.06 -16.47 -16.52
C ASP A 8 -23.93 -16.65 -15.01
N ARG A 9 -24.35 -17.77 -14.45
CA ARG A 9 -24.18 -18.09 -13.03
C ARG A 9 -22.71 -18.22 -12.63
N LEU A 10 -21.92 -18.90 -13.45
CA LEU A 10 -20.47 -19.00 -13.25
C LEU A 10 -19.82 -17.62 -13.29
N THR A 11 -20.16 -16.80 -14.29
CA THR A 11 -19.66 -15.42 -14.40
C THR A 11 -19.97 -14.61 -13.14
N SER A 12 -21.22 -14.66 -12.64
CA SER A 12 -21.60 -13.93 -11.41
C SER A 12 -20.79 -14.38 -10.19
N ALA A 13 -20.58 -15.70 -10.06
CA ALA A 13 -19.76 -16.25 -8.96
C ALA A 13 -18.31 -15.76 -9.01
N LEU A 14 -17.75 -15.57 -10.19
CA LEU A 14 -16.35 -15.16 -10.36
C LEU A 14 -16.13 -13.64 -10.24
N LEU A 15 -17.19 -12.80 -10.31
CA LEU A 15 -17.06 -11.34 -10.30
C LEU A 15 -16.27 -10.74 -9.13
N PRO A 16 -16.39 -11.21 -7.87
CA PRO A 16 -15.65 -10.63 -6.76
C PRO A 16 -14.17 -11.03 -6.73
N LEU A 17 -13.80 -12.17 -7.30
CA LEU A 17 -12.44 -12.73 -7.18
C LEU A 17 -11.32 -11.80 -7.62
N PRO A 18 -11.43 -11.04 -8.72
CA PRO A 18 -10.39 -10.11 -9.13
C PRO A 18 -10.10 -9.01 -8.09
N PHE A 19 -11.11 -8.61 -7.30
CA PHE A 19 -10.96 -7.58 -6.26
C PHE A 19 -10.39 -8.14 -4.96
N LEU A 20 -10.67 -9.42 -4.66
CA LEU A 20 -10.15 -10.12 -3.49
C LEU A 20 -8.72 -10.62 -3.71
N GLY A 21 -8.41 -11.02 -4.93
CA GLY A 21 -7.07 -11.40 -5.37
C GLY A 21 -6.49 -12.66 -4.70
N THR A 22 -5.18 -12.82 -4.83
CA THR A 22 -4.42 -13.95 -4.25
C THR A 22 -4.53 -14.07 -2.72
N PRO A 23 -4.68 -12.98 -1.92
CA PRO A 23 -4.82 -13.10 -0.47
C PRO A 23 -6.03 -13.93 -0.05
N TRP A 24 -7.16 -13.80 -0.75
CA TRP A 24 -8.36 -14.58 -0.44
C TRP A 24 -8.15 -16.08 -0.66
N TRP A 25 -7.45 -16.45 -1.74
CA TRP A 25 -7.11 -17.84 -2.01
C TRP A 25 -6.15 -18.39 -0.95
N ASN A 26 -5.16 -17.64 -0.54
CA ASN A 26 -4.25 -18.05 0.52
C ASN A 26 -5.00 -18.27 1.85
N MET A 27 -5.99 -17.42 2.18
CA MET A 27 -6.84 -17.67 3.35
C MET A 27 -7.58 -19.01 3.23
N LEU A 28 -8.20 -19.28 2.07
CA LEU A 28 -8.96 -20.52 1.85
C LEU A 28 -8.08 -21.77 1.90
N LEU A 29 -6.85 -21.70 1.44
CA LEU A 29 -5.88 -22.80 1.42
C LEU A 29 -5.23 -23.06 2.78
N PHE A 30 -5.33 -22.11 3.72
CA PHE A 30 -4.71 -22.22 5.04
C PHE A 30 -5.20 -23.44 5.84
N PRO A 31 -6.52 -23.66 6.06
CA PRO A 31 -7.00 -24.79 6.86
C PRO A 31 -6.75 -26.15 6.19
N LEU A 32 -6.39 -26.15 4.90
CA LEU A 32 -6.09 -27.37 4.16
C LEU A 32 -4.59 -27.75 4.21
N GLY A 33 -3.75 -26.92 4.85
CA GLY A 33 -2.29 -27.12 4.88
C GLY A 33 -1.59 -26.94 3.51
N ILE A 34 -2.34 -26.62 2.46
CA ILE A 34 -1.82 -26.50 1.08
C ILE A 34 -0.87 -25.28 0.96
N GLN A 35 -1.01 -24.31 1.84
CA GLN A 35 -0.13 -23.13 1.84
C GLN A 35 1.36 -23.49 2.00
N GLU A 36 1.68 -24.54 2.76
CA GLU A 36 3.05 -24.97 3.04
C GLU A 36 3.71 -25.65 1.85
N ILE A 37 2.90 -26.18 0.93
CA ILE A 37 3.37 -26.84 -0.28
C ILE A 37 3.45 -25.81 -1.40
N GLU A 38 4.57 -25.08 -1.48
CA GLU A 38 4.73 -23.94 -2.39
C GLU A 38 4.38 -24.23 -3.87
N PRO A 39 4.83 -25.34 -4.49
CA PRO A 39 4.48 -25.63 -5.89
C PRO A 39 2.97 -25.83 -6.08
N LEU A 40 2.31 -26.53 -5.15
CA LEU A 40 0.87 -26.80 -5.23
C LEU A 40 0.07 -25.51 -5.02
N ARG A 41 0.45 -24.70 -4.01
CA ARG A 41 -0.13 -23.40 -3.75
C ARG A 41 -0.06 -22.50 -4.99
N LYS A 42 1.13 -22.35 -5.57
CA LYS A 42 1.34 -21.54 -6.79
C LYS A 42 0.50 -22.07 -7.95
N ALA A 43 0.49 -23.38 -8.17
CA ALA A 43 -0.30 -24.00 -9.23
C ALA A 43 -1.81 -23.71 -9.08
N VAL A 44 -2.37 -23.85 -7.87
CA VAL A 44 -3.79 -23.56 -7.61
C VAL A 44 -4.09 -22.10 -7.87
N ILE A 45 -3.34 -21.18 -7.25
CA ILE A 45 -3.59 -19.73 -7.36
C ILE A 45 -3.48 -19.26 -8.80
N TYR A 46 -2.43 -19.67 -9.53
CA TYR A 46 -2.23 -19.25 -10.91
C TYR A 46 -3.31 -19.82 -11.83
N SER A 47 -3.65 -21.10 -11.68
CA SER A 47 -4.69 -21.74 -12.49
C SER A 47 -6.04 -21.06 -12.30
N VAL A 48 -6.42 -20.74 -11.06
CA VAL A 48 -7.69 -20.08 -10.78
C VAL A 48 -7.68 -18.64 -11.27
N THR A 49 -6.58 -17.92 -11.15
CA THR A 49 -6.44 -16.54 -11.67
C THR A 49 -6.59 -16.53 -13.19
N ILE A 50 -5.89 -17.41 -13.89
CA ILE A 50 -5.96 -17.52 -15.35
C ILE A 50 -7.37 -17.94 -15.79
N LEU A 51 -7.98 -18.93 -15.12
CA LEU A 51 -9.34 -19.39 -15.43
C LEU A 51 -10.37 -18.27 -15.21
N THR A 52 -10.25 -17.54 -14.11
CA THR A 52 -11.12 -16.39 -13.82
C THR A 52 -10.98 -15.32 -14.91
N ALA A 53 -9.75 -14.96 -15.26
CA ALA A 53 -9.49 -14.00 -16.34
C ALA A 53 -10.09 -14.48 -17.67
N ALA A 54 -9.88 -15.73 -18.04
CA ALA A 54 -10.41 -16.30 -19.27
C ALA A 54 -11.95 -16.27 -19.31
N VAL A 55 -12.63 -16.77 -18.27
CA VAL A 55 -14.10 -16.82 -18.22
C VAL A 55 -14.71 -15.41 -18.29
N LEU A 56 -14.17 -14.46 -17.53
CA LEU A 56 -14.67 -13.08 -17.53
C LEU A 56 -14.37 -12.38 -18.87
N PHE A 57 -13.21 -12.61 -19.45
CA PHE A 57 -12.84 -12.08 -20.76
C PHE A 57 -13.74 -12.63 -21.87
N PHE A 58 -13.99 -13.96 -21.92
CA PHE A 58 -14.92 -14.56 -22.88
C PHE A 58 -16.33 -13.98 -22.74
N LYS A 59 -16.80 -13.73 -21.51
CA LYS A 59 -18.08 -13.04 -21.30
C LYS A 59 -18.06 -11.63 -21.90
N VAL A 60 -16.99 -10.88 -21.70
CA VAL A 60 -16.83 -9.54 -22.27
C VAL A 60 -16.85 -9.56 -23.79
N LEU A 61 -16.25 -10.56 -24.43
CA LEU A 61 -16.25 -10.71 -25.89
C LEU A 61 -17.69 -10.85 -26.46
N THR A 62 -18.66 -11.37 -25.68
CA THR A 62 -20.05 -11.43 -26.15
C THR A 62 -20.65 -10.05 -26.44
N PHE A 63 -20.14 -8.98 -25.81
CA PHE A 63 -20.57 -7.59 -26.04
C PHE A 63 -19.98 -6.96 -27.30
N TRP A 64 -19.01 -7.64 -27.95
CA TRP A 64 -18.36 -7.11 -29.16
C TRP A 64 -19.33 -6.85 -30.30
N LYS A 65 -20.46 -7.56 -30.34
CA LYS A 65 -21.49 -7.40 -31.36
C LYS A 65 -22.20 -6.03 -31.27
N GLU A 66 -22.22 -5.41 -30.11
CA GLU A 66 -22.86 -4.12 -29.90
C GLU A 66 -21.88 -2.96 -30.18
N LYS A 67 -22.21 -2.09 -31.15
CA LYS A 67 -21.36 -0.95 -31.56
C LYS A 67 -20.98 -0.01 -30.41
N ALA A 68 -21.90 0.17 -29.44
CA ALA A 68 -21.64 1.04 -28.27
C ALA A 68 -20.67 0.41 -27.27
N SER A 69 -20.84 -0.88 -27.01
CA SER A 69 -19.98 -1.63 -26.11
C SER A 69 -18.58 -1.76 -26.69
N ARG A 70 -18.45 -1.91 -28.01
CA ARG A 70 -17.16 -2.03 -28.71
C ARG A 70 -16.19 -0.87 -28.43
N LYS A 71 -16.70 0.39 -28.39
CA LYS A 71 -15.85 1.55 -28.05
C LYS A 71 -15.32 1.47 -26.61
N LEU A 72 -16.17 1.07 -25.66
CA LEU A 72 -15.77 0.92 -24.27
C LEU A 72 -14.80 -0.26 -24.07
N LEU A 73 -15.03 -1.37 -24.80
CA LEU A 73 -14.12 -2.52 -24.79
C LEU A 73 -12.73 -2.17 -25.30
N LEU A 74 -12.64 -1.48 -26.45
CA LEU A 74 -11.37 -1.04 -27.01
C LEU A 74 -10.64 -0.08 -26.07
N LEU A 75 -11.37 0.85 -25.45
CA LEU A 75 -10.79 1.80 -24.52
C LEU A 75 -10.28 1.08 -23.24
N THR A 76 -11.06 0.13 -22.73
CA THR A 76 -10.63 -0.65 -21.54
C THR A 76 -9.47 -1.58 -21.87
N ALA A 77 -9.41 -2.14 -23.09
CA ALA A 77 -8.31 -2.96 -23.56
C ALA A 77 -6.97 -2.19 -23.62
N THR A 78 -7.00 -0.86 -23.74
CA THR A 78 -5.76 -0.06 -23.70
C THR A 78 -5.02 -0.21 -22.37
N LEU A 79 -5.71 -0.49 -21.26
CA LEU A 79 -5.11 -0.66 -19.94
C LEU A 79 -4.22 -1.92 -19.86
N PRO A 80 -4.71 -3.14 -20.14
CA PRO A 80 -3.86 -4.32 -20.12
C PRO A 80 -2.79 -4.30 -21.22
N ILE A 81 -3.06 -3.64 -22.37
CA ILE A 81 -2.05 -3.46 -23.43
C ILE A 81 -0.94 -2.52 -22.95
N ALA A 82 -1.28 -1.36 -22.38
CA ALA A 82 -0.28 -0.44 -21.84
C ALA A 82 0.54 -1.08 -20.72
N PHE A 83 -0.09 -1.84 -19.85
CA PHE A 83 0.59 -2.60 -18.80
C PHE A 83 1.53 -3.66 -19.38
N GLY A 84 1.07 -4.42 -20.37
CA GLY A 84 1.91 -5.41 -21.05
C GLY A 84 3.10 -4.80 -21.76
N LEU A 85 2.92 -3.67 -22.45
CA LEU A 85 4.01 -2.92 -23.08
C LEU A 85 5.00 -2.38 -22.05
N PHE A 86 4.49 -1.87 -20.93
CA PHE A 86 5.30 -1.39 -19.85
C PHE A 86 6.19 -2.50 -19.25
N TYR A 87 5.61 -3.68 -18.96
CA TYR A 87 6.38 -4.85 -18.50
C TYR A 87 7.36 -5.35 -19.56
N LEU A 88 7.00 -5.29 -20.83
CA LEU A 88 7.90 -5.66 -21.91
C LEU A 88 9.11 -4.71 -21.97
N LEU A 89 8.90 -3.41 -21.86
CA LEU A 89 9.98 -2.42 -21.82
C LEU A 89 10.87 -2.64 -20.60
N ALA A 90 10.28 -2.86 -19.43
CA ALA A 90 11.01 -3.20 -18.22
C ALA A 90 11.82 -4.50 -18.39
N PHE A 91 11.21 -5.55 -18.98
CA PHE A 91 11.88 -6.81 -19.27
C PHE A 91 13.10 -6.65 -20.19
N LEU A 92 13.01 -5.77 -21.19
CA LEU A 92 14.11 -5.51 -22.14
C LEU A 92 15.22 -4.65 -21.54
N SER A 93 14.96 -3.91 -20.44
CA SER A 93 15.93 -3.02 -19.80
C SER A 93 16.66 -3.65 -18.62
N LEU A 94 16.25 -4.82 -18.11
CA LEU A 94 16.80 -5.46 -16.93
C LEU A 94 17.86 -6.51 -17.25
N GLU A 95 18.87 -6.59 -16.40
CA GLU A 95 19.92 -7.64 -16.48
C GLU A 95 19.37 -9.05 -16.21
N HIS A 96 18.32 -9.16 -15.35
CA HIS A 96 17.72 -10.43 -14.96
C HIS A 96 16.22 -10.54 -15.26
N PRO A 97 15.81 -10.48 -16.53
CA PRO A 97 14.41 -10.38 -16.92
C PRO A 97 13.54 -11.60 -16.50
N ALA A 98 14.14 -12.78 -16.34
CA ALA A 98 13.39 -14.00 -15.99
C ALA A 98 12.66 -13.91 -14.64
N LYS A 99 13.17 -13.12 -13.68
CA LYS A 99 12.55 -12.92 -12.37
C LYS A 99 11.18 -12.23 -12.46
N PHE A 100 10.96 -11.44 -13.51
CA PHE A 100 9.74 -10.64 -13.70
C PHE A 100 8.69 -11.31 -14.59
N LEU A 101 9.03 -12.40 -15.27
CA LEU A 101 8.11 -13.06 -16.22
C LEU A 101 6.85 -13.60 -15.52
N VAL A 102 7.01 -14.30 -14.40
CA VAL A 102 5.89 -14.91 -13.66
C VAL A 102 5.00 -13.83 -13.02
N PRO A 103 5.54 -12.83 -12.30
CA PRO A 103 4.75 -11.68 -11.86
C PRO A 103 4.03 -10.97 -13.01
N ALA A 104 4.69 -10.70 -14.13
CA ALA A 104 4.09 -10.04 -15.29
C ALA A 104 2.86 -10.80 -15.84
N VAL A 105 2.94 -12.12 -15.97
CA VAL A 105 1.82 -12.94 -16.44
C VAL A 105 0.67 -12.95 -15.43
N THR A 106 0.94 -13.13 -14.14
CA THR A 106 -0.09 -13.21 -13.11
C THR A 106 -0.78 -11.86 -12.90
N ASP A 107 -0.02 -10.77 -12.91
CA ASP A 107 -0.55 -9.41 -12.78
C ASP A 107 -1.31 -9.00 -14.03
N GLY A 108 -0.83 -9.38 -15.22
CA GLY A 108 -1.54 -9.20 -16.48
C GLY A 108 -2.89 -9.92 -16.48
N CYS A 109 -2.95 -11.18 -16.04
CA CYS A 109 -4.20 -11.92 -15.89
C CYS A 109 -5.13 -11.29 -14.86
N SER A 110 -4.60 -10.83 -13.74
CA SER A 110 -5.37 -10.12 -12.70
C SER A 110 -5.96 -8.82 -13.24
N MET A 111 -5.20 -8.07 -14.03
CA MET A 111 -5.66 -6.85 -14.70
C MET A 111 -6.78 -7.14 -15.69
N VAL A 112 -6.61 -8.13 -16.57
CA VAL A 112 -7.66 -8.54 -17.52
C VAL A 112 -8.93 -8.97 -16.77
N ALA A 113 -8.79 -9.72 -15.68
CA ALA A 113 -9.92 -10.15 -14.84
C ALA A 113 -10.64 -8.96 -14.20
N CYS A 114 -9.92 -8.01 -13.59
CA CYS A 114 -10.48 -6.80 -12.99
C CYS A 114 -11.23 -5.94 -14.02
N CYS A 115 -10.59 -5.65 -15.15
CA CYS A 115 -11.21 -4.87 -16.24
C CYS A 115 -12.47 -5.56 -16.76
N SER A 116 -12.42 -6.88 -16.95
CA SER A 116 -13.55 -7.67 -17.44
C SER A 116 -14.70 -7.68 -16.43
N ALA A 117 -14.42 -7.90 -15.13
CA ALA A 117 -15.42 -7.86 -14.09
C ALA A 117 -16.16 -6.51 -14.04
N LEU A 118 -15.41 -5.41 -14.06
CA LEU A 118 -15.96 -4.06 -14.04
C LEU A 118 -16.82 -3.76 -15.29
N LEU A 119 -16.36 -4.18 -16.46
CA LEU A 119 -17.14 -4.05 -17.70
C LEU A 119 -18.47 -4.82 -17.62
N ILE A 120 -18.46 -6.05 -17.14
CA ILE A 120 -19.68 -6.86 -16.96
C ILE A 120 -20.63 -6.18 -15.98
N VAL A 121 -20.11 -5.71 -14.85
CA VAL A 121 -20.92 -4.99 -13.83
C VAL A 121 -21.59 -3.77 -14.42
N ILE A 122 -20.88 -2.98 -15.24
CA ILE A 122 -21.43 -1.78 -15.86
C ILE A 122 -22.42 -2.10 -16.99
N LEU A 123 -22.03 -2.99 -17.92
CA LEU A 123 -22.80 -3.25 -19.14
C LEU A 123 -24.07 -4.07 -18.85
N GLU A 124 -23.99 -5.05 -17.96
CA GLU A 124 -25.13 -5.89 -17.58
C GLU A 124 -25.83 -5.43 -16.29
N LYS A 125 -25.35 -4.38 -15.62
CA LYS A 125 -25.88 -3.86 -14.35
C LYS A 125 -25.88 -4.91 -13.21
N ARG A 126 -24.82 -5.72 -13.13
CA ARG A 126 -24.69 -6.82 -12.16
C ARG A 126 -24.03 -6.42 -10.83
N ALA A 127 -24.14 -5.16 -10.41
CA ALA A 127 -23.58 -4.71 -9.14
C ALA A 127 -24.15 -5.51 -7.95
N GLU A 128 -25.45 -5.81 -7.95
CA GLU A 128 -26.09 -6.61 -6.92
C GLU A 128 -25.52 -8.03 -6.84
N GLU A 129 -25.29 -8.67 -7.99
CA GLU A 129 -24.72 -10.02 -8.05
C GLU A 129 -23.28 -10.02 -7.54
N LEU A 130 -22.47 -9.02 -7.93
CA LEU A 130 -21.11 -8.83 -7.42
C LEU A 130 -21.09 -8.77 -5.89
N LEU A 131 -21.94 -7.93 -5.29
CA LEU A 131 -21.96 -7.70 -3.85
C LEU A 131 -22.50 -8.92 -3.09
N ARG A 132 -23.56 -9.56 -3.58
CA ARG A 132 -24.08 -10.81 -2.99
C ARG A 132 -23.05 -11.95 -3.02
N CYS A 133 -22.32 -12.11 -4.13
CA CYS A 133 -21.25 -13.10 -4.21
C CYS A 133 -20.09 -12.71 -3.29
N GLY A 134 -19.77 -11.43 -3.18
CA GLY A 134 -18.79 -10.92 -2.20
C GLY A 134 -19.15 -11.29 -0.76
N ARG A 135 -20.43 -11.19 -0.38
CA ARG A 135 -20.92 -11.68 0.92
C ARG A 135 -20.67 -13.18 1.10
N VAL A 136 -20.98 -13.99 0.08
CA VAL A 136 -20.74 -15.45 0.16
C VAL A 136 -19.27 -15.74 0.42
N TYR A 137 -18.37 -15.04 -0.27
CA TYR A 137 -16.93 -15.20 -0.06
C TYR A 137 -16.48 -14.74 1.33
N ALA A 138 -17.07 -13.67 1.86
CA ALA A 138 -16.85 -13.25 3.24
C ALA A 138 -17.32 -14.31 4.24
N VAL A 139 -18.50 -14.90 4.05
CA VAL A 139 -19.00 -15.99 4.92
C VAL A 139 -18.06 -17.20 4.91
N ILE A 140 -17.58 -17.61 3.73
CA ILE A 140 -16.68 -18.76 3.60
C ILE A 140 -15.38 -18.55 4.39
N THR A 141 -14.81 -17.34 4.37
CA THR A 141 -13.52 -17.06 5.06
C THR A 141 -13.70 -16.50 6.47
N ALA A 142 -14.92 -16.21 6.92
CA ALA A 142 -15.20 -15.70 8.27
C ALA A 142 -14.64 -16.58 9.42
N PRO A 143 -14.75 -17.92 9.38
CA PRO A 143 -14.16 -18.78 10.43
C PRO A 143 -12.64 -18.62 10.52
N ILE A 144 -11.97 -18.41 9.38
CA ILE A 144 -10.51 -18.25 9.32
C ILE A 144 -10.10 -16.90 9.91
N ILE A 145 -10.85 -15.84 9.60
CA ILE A 145 -10.63 -14.51 10.18
C ILE A 145 -10.94 -14.49 11.66
N LEU A 146 -11.98 -15.20 12.09
CA LEU A 146 -12.29 -15.35 13.53
C LEU A 146 -11.13 -16.06 14.24
N TYR A 147 -10.62 -17.16 13.69
CA TYR A 147 -9.43 -17.83 14.20
C TYR A 147 -8.23 -16.88 14.25
N TYR A 148 -7.99 -16.11 13.19
CA TYR A 148 -6.93 -15.10 13.13
C TYR A 148 -7.07 -14.09 14.28
N CYS A 149 -8.25 -13.53 14.50
CA CYS A 149 -8.49 -12.59 15.59
C CYS A 149 -8.30 -13.21 16.98
N ILE A 150 -8.76 -14.45 17.19
CA ILE A 150 -8.67 -15.12 18.49
C ILE A 150 -7.23 -15.51 18.82
N ARG A 151 -6.42 -15.95 17.85
CA ARG A 151 -5.06 -16.43 18.10
C ARG A 151 -4.15 -15.39 18.77
N PHE A 152 -4.41 -14.09 18.58
CA PHE A 152 -3.66 -13.03 19.25
C PHE A 152 -3.80 -13.01 20.76
N TYR A 153 -4.81 -13.67 21.30
CA TYR A 153 -5.08 -13.76 22.73
C TYR A 153 -4.69 -15.13 23.31
N LEU A 154 -4.13 -16.03 22.49
CA LEU A 154 -3.67 -17.33 22.94
C LEU A 154 -2.23 -17.23 23.46
N PRO A 155 -1.88 -17.89 24.60
CA PRO A 155 -0.55 -17.83 25.20
C PRO A 155 0.59 -18.33 24.30
N SER A 156 0.26 -19.19 23.33
CA SER A 156 1.21 -19.80 22.38
C SER A 156 1.35 -19.02 21.08
N ALA A 157 0.72 -17.84 20.94
CA ALA A 157 0.78 -17.08 19.72
C ALA A 157 2.18 -16.50 19.50
N ASP A 158 2.76 -16.81 18.35
CA ASP A 158 3.97 -16.12 17.88
C ASP A 158 3.59 -14.74 17.34
N TYR A 159 3.79 -13.73 18.19
CA TYR A 159 3.43 -12.34 17.88
C TYR A 159 4.36 -11.67 16.87
N TYR A 160 5.55 -12.21 16.62
CA TYR A 160 6.49 -11.62 15.68
C TYR A 160 6.07 -11.81 14.23
N SER A 161 5.27 -12.82 13.93
CA SER A 161 4.67 -13.00 12.60
C SER A 161 3.15 -12.86 12.67
N ASN A 162 2.62 -11.66 12.54
CA ASN A 162 1.17 -11.43 12.37
C ASN A 162 0.67 -12.03 11.03
N ASN A 163 1.17 -13.21 10.69
CA ASN A 163 0.92 -13.90 9.43
C ASN A 163 -0.08 -15.02 9.65
N LEU A 164 -0.86 -15.32 8.63
CA LEU A 164 -1.73 -16.50 8.58
C LEU A 164 -1.05 -17.55 7.68
N GLY A 165 -0.15 -18.33 8.24
CA GLY A 165 0.74 -19.19 7.47
C GLY A 165 1.63 -18.36 6.54
N VAL A 166 1.64 -18.66 5.24
CA VAL A 166 2.39 -17.91 4.22
C VAL A 166 1.74 -16.59 3.81
N LEU A 167 0.48 -16.35 4.20
CA LEU A 167 -0.19 -15.08 3.96
C LEU A 167 0.28 -14.07 5.00
N SER A 168 1.09 -13.11 4.56
CA SER A 168 1.58 -12.05 5.43
C SER A 168 0.43 -11.14 5.90
N TYR A 169 0.67 -10.48 7.03
CA TYR A 169 -0.28 -9.58 7.68
C TYR A 169 -0.82 -8.47 6.76
N MET A 170 0.03 -7.95 5.87
CA MET A 170 -0.33 -6.82 5.01
C MET A 170 -1.36 -7.19 3.93
N PRO A 171 -1.17 -8.21 3.07
CA PRO A 171 -2.19 -8.66 2.12
C PRO A 171 -3.48 -9.11 2.79
N LEU A 172 -3.42 -9.74 3.97
CA LEU A 172 -4.60 -10.12 4.74
C LEU A 172 -5.42 -8.89 5.14
N ALA A 173 -4.77 -7.84 5.66
CA ALA A 173 -5.44 -6.61 6.06
C ALA A 173 -6.11 -5.89 4.89
N TYR A 174 -5.45 -5.78 3.73
CA TYR A 174 -6.05 -5.15 2.55
C TYR A 174 -7.16 -5.99 1.92
N CYS A 175 -7.08 -7.32 1.98
CA CYS A 175 -8.18 -8.19 1.58
C CYS A 175 -9.39 -8.00 2.51
N SER A 176 -9.16 -7.95 3.82
CA SER A 176 -10.19 -7.67 4.83
C SER A 176 -10.86 -6.31 4.59
N LEU A 177 -10.09 -5.28 4.27
CA LEU A 177 -10.59 -3.96 3.91
C LEU A 177 -11.49 -4.02 2.66
N THR A 178 -11.07 -4.74 1.62
CA THR A 178 -11.89 -4.90 0.41
C THR A 178 -13.21 -5.59 0.72
N ILE A 179 -13.19 -6.63 1.55
CA ILE A 179 -14.41 -7.31 2.01
C ILE A 179 -15.30 -6.35 2.82
N CYS A 180 -14.74 -5.54 3.72
CA CYS A 180 -15.49 -4.52 4.46
C CYS A 180 -16.24 -3.57 3.52
N ILE A 181 -15.57 -3.09 2.47
CA ILE A 181 -16.19 -2.19 1.49
C ILE A 181 -17.33 -2.90 0.73
N LEU A 182 -17.13 -4.15 0.29
CA LEU A 182 -18.16 -4.92 -0.42
C LEU A 182 -19.39 -5.16 0.46
N LEU A 183 -19.21 -5.54 1.72
CA LEU A 183 -20.30 -5.77 2.69
C LEU A 183 -21.07 -4.49 2.99
N PHE A 184 -20.36 -3.38 3.19
CA PHE A 184 -20.99 -2.07 3.36
C PHE A 184 -21.85 -1.70 2.14
N LEU A 185 -21.28 -1.83 0.93
CA LEU A 185 -21.99 -1.48 -0.30
C LEU A 185 -23.23 -2.35 -0.51
N ASP A 186 -23.18 -3.64 -0.18
CA ASP A 186 -24.32 -4.53 -0.27
C ASP A 186 -25.46 -4.07 0.68
N ALA A 187 -25.12 -3.78 1.93
CA ALA A 187 -26.08 -3.29 2.90
C ALA A 187 -26.65 -1.89 2.57
N ALA A 188 -25.84 -1.01 1.96
CA ALA A 188 -26.23 0.36 1.65
C ALA A 188 -27.01 0.50 0.34
N LEU A 189 -26.60 -0.24 -0.70
CA LEU A 189 -27.20 -0.12 -2.05
C LEU A 189 -28.47 -0.95 -2.24
N PHE A 190 -28.60 -2.04 -1.49
CA PHE A 190 -29.73 -2.96 -1.61
C PHE A 190 -30.50 -3.12 -0.29
N PRO A 191 -31.05 -2.00 0.26
CA PRO A 191 -31.80 -2.04 1.50
C PRO A 191 -33.11 -2.85 1.31
N CYS A 192 -33.53 -3.52 2.37
CA CYS A 192 -34.79 -4.25 2.38
C CYS A 192 -35.96 -3.29 2.14
N PRO A 193 -36.97 -3.65 1.30
CA PRO A 193 -38.07 -2.75 0.85
C PRO A 193 -38.85 -2.06 1.96
N ARG A 194 -38.85 -2.58 3.19
CA ARG A 194 -39.62 -2.04 4.34
C ARG A 194 -38.86 -1.08 5.24
N GLY A 195 -37.70 -0.55 4.81
CA GLY A 195 -36.92 0.39 5.62
C GLY A 195 -36.31 -0.20 6.91
N LYS A 196 -36.51 -1.48 7.20
CA LYS A 196 -35.87 -2.24 8.30
C LYS A 196 -34.70 -3.02 7.74
N TRP A 197 -33.68 -3.22 8.52
CA TRP A 197 -32.61 -4.15 8.14
C TRP A 197 -33.18 -5.55 8.04
N GLY A 198 -33.06 -6.17 6.86
CA GLY A 198 -33.30 -7.60 6.69
C GLY A 198 -32.18 -8.42 7.30
N ALA A 199 -32.38 -9.73 7.44
CA ALA A 199 -31.36 -10.65 7.95
C ALA A 199 -30.04 -10.54 7.20
N ALA A 200 -30.07 -10.31 5.89
CA ALA A 200 -28.89 -10.14 5.05
C ALA A 200 -28.04 -8.94 5.46
N ALA A 201 -28.64 -7.77 5.72
CA ALA A 201 -27.92 -6.58 6.15
C ALA A 201 -27.31 -6.73 7.55
N TRP A 202 -27.93 -7.49 8.43
CA TRP A 202 -27.34 -7.86 9.73
C TRP A 202 -26.13 -8.79 9.56
N VAL A 203 -26.22 -9.76 8.66
CA VAL A 203 -25.09 -10.64 8.32
C VAL A 203 -23.94 -9.79 7.78
N ASP A 204 -24.21 -8.87 6.86
CA ASP A 204 -23.17 -7.96 6.33
C ASP A 204 -22.53 -7.13 7.44
N PHE A 205 -23.32 -6.61 8.37
CA PHE A 205 -22.82 -5.81 9.47
C PHE A 205 -21.92 -6.62 10.42
N PHE A 206 -22.34 -7.81 10.84
CA PHE A 206 -21.54 -8.64 11.73
C PHE A 206 -20.24 -9.13 11.06
N LEU A 207 -20.32 -9.51 9.79
CA LEU A 207 -19.12 -9.84 9.01
C LEU A 207 -18.22 -8.62 8.88
N PHE A 208 -18.77 -7.44 8.60
CA PHE A 208 -18.00 -6.19 8.54
C PHE A 208 -17.22 -5.94 9.85
N VAL A 209 -17.87 -6.07 11.00
CA VAL A 209 -17.22 -5.91 12.31
C VAL A 209 -16.06 -6.89 12.47
N LEU A 210 -16.26 -8.14 12.10
CA LEU A 210 -15.22 -9.18 12.19
C LEU A 210 -13.99 -8.84 11.32
N TYR A 211 -14.22 -8.48 10.06
CA TYR A 211 -13.12 -8.13 9.14
C TYR A 211 -12.46 -6.79 9.51
N ALA A 212 -13.24 -5.82 10.00
CA ALA A 212 -12.70 -4.54 10.48
C ALA A 212 -11.81 -4.73 11.71
N ALA A 213 -12.12 -5.67 12.62
CA ALA A 213 -11.29 -6.01 13.76
C ALA A 213 -9.95 -6.66 13.36
N ALA A 214 -9.94 -7.47 12.31
CA ALA A 214 -8.72 -8.11 11.81
C ALA A 214 -7.67 -7.10 11.29
N ILE A 215 -8.09 -5.91 10.84
CA ILE A 215 -7.19 -4.90 10.27
C ILE A 215 -6.23 -4.33 11.33
N PRO A 216 -6.67 -3.73 12.45
CA PRO A 216 -5.75 -3.27 13.48
C PRO A 216 -4.96 -4.42 14.13
N LEU A 217 -5.56 -5.59 14.35
CA LEU A 217 -4.87 -6.77 14.87
C LEU A 217 -3.72 -7.23 13.97
N SER A 218 -3.82 -7.02 12.66
CA SER A 218 -2.72 -7.30 11.74
C SER A 218 -1.49 -6.40 11.96
N GLY A 219 -1.64 -5.26 12.64
CA GLY A 219 -0.60 -4.24 12.75
C GLY A 219 -0.29 -3.50 11.45
N THR A 220 -1.15 -3.61 10.42
CA THR A 220 -0.95 -2.96 9.12
C THR A 220 -1.47 -1.53 9.16
N ARG A 221 -0.56 -0.57 9.41
CA ARG A 221 -0.89 0.87 9.52
C ARG A 221 -1.59 1.42 8.29
N GLY A 222 -1.10 1.06 7.09
CA GLY A 222 -1.69 1.50 5.83
C GLY A 222 -3.15 1.06 5.67
N ALA A 223 -3.49 -0.18 6.02
CA ALA A 223 -4.85 -0.69 5.96
C ALA A 223 -5.75 -0.06 7.05
N ALA A 224 -5.23 0.15 8.26
CA ALA A 224 -5.95 0.85 9.32
C ALA A 224 -6.25 2.31 8.94
N LEU A 225 -5.28 2.99 8.31
CA LEU A 225 -5.48 4.34 7.80
C LEU A 225 -6.51 4.36 6.65
N CYS A 226 -6.51 3.36 5.77
CA CYS A 226 -7.55 3.19 4.76
C CYS A 226 -8.93 2.98 5.39
N LEU A 227 -9.03 2.18 6.45
CA LEU A 227 -10.28 1.98 7.19
C LEU A 227 -10.75 3.27 7.89
N LEU A 228 -9.82 4.07 8.42
CA LEU A 228 -10.11 5.39 8.96
C LEU A 228 -10.64 6.35 7.87
N PHE A 229 -9.98 6.40 6.72
CA PHE A 229 -10.45 7.17 5.56
C PHE A 229 -11.84 6.72 5.11
N PHE A 230 -12.09 5.42 5.02
CA PHE A 230 -13.41 4.88 4.75
C PHE A 230 -14.45 5.45 5.73
N SER A 231 -14.12 5.42 7.02
CA SER A 231 -15.03 5.89 8.08
C SER A 231 -15.34 7.39 8.00
N LEU A 232 -14.34 8.19 7.59
CA LEU A 232 -14.50 9.64 7.42
C LEU A 232 -15.25 10.02 6.14
N LEU A 233 -15.01 9.30 5.04
CA LEU A 233 -15.58 9.61 3.72
C LEU A 233 -17.02 9.10 3.58
N LEU A 234 -17.34 7.99 4.25
CA LEU A 234 -18.64 7.35 4.13
C LEU A 234 -19.81 8.25 4.50
N PRO A 235 -19.79 9.01 5.61
CA PRO A 235 -20.83 9.97 5.92
C PRO A 235 -21.02 11.01 4.81
N PHE A 236 -19.94 11.46 4.18
CA PHE A 236 -19.99 12.45 3.11
C PHE A 236 -20.75 11.94 1.87
N PHE A 237 -20.52 10.70 1.47
CA PHE A 237 -21.17 10.12 0.29
C PHE A 237 -22.57 9.57 0.56
N PHE A 238 -22.81 9.06 1.78
CA PHE A 238 -24.02 8.31 2.15
C PHE A 238 -24.82 8.94 3.29
N TRP A 239 -24.70 10.25 3.49
CA TRP A 239 -25.39 10.97 4.57
C TRP A 239 -26.91 10.73 4.61
N LYS A 240 -27.55 10.56 3.46
CA LYS A 240 -28.99 10.29 3.36
C LYS A 240 -29.38 8.90 3.90
N GLU A 241 -28.44 7.97 3.90
CA GLU A 241 -28.63 6.58 4.33
C GLU A 241 -28.24 6.42 5.80
N LYS A 242 -29.06 7.00 6.72
CA LYS A 242 -28.75 7.05 8.16
C LYS A 242 -28.32 5.72 8.76
N LYS A 243 -28.88 4.59 8.27
CA LYS A 243 -28.52 3.24 8.74
C LYS A 243 -27.13 2.82 8.31
N ALA A 244 -26.63 3.35 7.21
CA ALA A 244 -25.29 3.06 6.74
C ALA A 244 -24.20 3.66 7.67
N LEU A 245 -24.56 4.65 8.50
CA LEU A 245 -23.63 5.31 9.42
C LEU A 245 -23.17 4.42 10.59
N CYS A 246 -23.84 3.29 10.85
CA CYS A 246 -23.35 2.33 11.85
C CYS A 246 -22.04 1.64 11.41
N PHE A 247 -21.77 1.51 10.10
CA PHE A 247 -20.55 0.90 9.60
C PHE A 247 -19.30 1.73 9.91
N PRO A 248 -19.23 3.07 9.62
CA PRO A 248 -18.09 3.87 10.01
C PRO A 248 -17.91 3.93 11.54
N ALA A 249 -19.01 3.98 12.31
CA ALA A 249 -18.92 3.91 13.77
C ALA A 249 -18.31 2.59 14.22
N ALA A 250 -18.74 1.45 13.66
CA ALA A 250 -18.17 0.14 13.96
C ALA A 250 -16.69 0.06 13.55
N ALA A 251 -16.30 0.63 12.41
CA ALA A 251 -14.90 0.67 11.97
C ALA A 251 -14.02 1.51 12.91
N LEU A 252 -14.48 2.69 13.33
CA LEU A 252 -13.78 3.52 14.32
C LEU A 252 -13.67 2.81 15.67
N CYS A 253 -14.76 2.18 16.14
CA CYS A 253 -14.73 1.38 17.36
C CYS A 253 -13.73 0.21 17.24
N ALA A 254 -13.68 -0.48 16.10
CA ALA A 254 -12.71 -1.55 15.88
C ALA A 254 -11.27 -1.03 15.92
N ILE A 255 -10.99 0.09 15.25
CA ILE A 255 -9.65 0.70 15.29
C ILE A 255 -9.28 1.06 16.74
N LEU A 256 -10.12 1.82 17.44
CA LEU A 256 -9.84 2.26 18.80
C LEU A 256 -9.72 1.07 19.76
N LEU A 257 -10.69 0.15 19.76
CA LEU A 257 -10.74 -0.96 20.68
C LEU A 257 -9.54 -1.90 20.52
N PHE A 258 -9.23 -2.31 19.30
CA PHE A 258 -8.17 -3.29 19.04
C PHE A 258 -6.77 -2.67 18.90
N SER A 259 -6.65 -1.35 18.76
CA SER A 259 -5.34 -0.67 18.78
C SER A 259 -4.91 -0.19 20.17
N THR A 260 -5.86 0.04 21.09
CA THR A 260 -5.55 0.63 22.40
C THR A 260 -6.02 -0.20 23.58
N VAL A 261 -7.32 -0.58 23.62
CA VAL A 261 -7.93 -1.22 24.80
C VAL A 261 -7.70 -2.72 24.83
N LEU A 262 -7.90 -3.40 23.70
CA LEU A 262 -7.73 -4.83 23.55
C LEU A 262 -6.41 -5.19 22.85
N ALA A 263 -5.48 -4.25 22.77
CA ALA A 263 -4.14 -4.56 22.29
C ALA A 263 -3.56 -5.68 23.17
N PRO A 264 -3.01 -6.76 22.59
CA PRO A 264 -2.33 -7.78 23.37
C PRO A 264 -1.28 -7.13 24.27
N ALA A 265 -1.22 -7.53 25.53
CA ALA A 265 -0.34 -6.94 26.57
C ALA A 265 1.17 -7.12 26.29
N GLN A 266 1.53 -7.71 25.16
CA GLN A 266 2.91 -7.87 24.73
C GLN A 266 3.31 -6.68 23.84
N ASP A 267 4.54 -6.19 24.01
CA ASP A 267 5.19 -5.05 23.35
C ASP A 267 5.22 -5.10 21.81
N SER A 268 4.56 -6.06 21.22
CA SER A 268 4.59 -6.36 19.77
C SER A 268 3.45 -5.77 18.97
N ASN A 269 2.54 -4.98 19.54
CA ASN A 269 1.51 -4.33 18.75
C ASN A 269 2.11 -3.15 17.97
N ARG A 270 2.49 -3.44 16.71
CA ARG A 270 3.08 -2.46 15.77
C ARG A 270 2.27 -1.17 15.62
N MET A 271 0.97 -1.19 15.94
CA MET A 271 0.13 0.01 15.88
C MET A 271 0.35 0.92 17.08
N THR A 272 0.41 0.36 18.31
CA THR A 272 0.63 1.17 19.53
C THR A 272 2.04 1.73 19.55
N SER A 273 3.05 0.93 19.25
CA SER A 273 4.43 1.42 19.16
C SER A 273 4.60 2.53 18.13
N ALA A 274 3.86 2.48 17.03
CA ALA A 274 3.90 3.53 16.02
C ALA A 274 3.24 4.84 16.47
N VAL A 275 2.13 4.74 17.18
CA VAL A 275 1.45 5.92 17.73
C VAL A 275 2.34 6.55 18.80
N GLU A 276 2.90 5.75 19.70
CA GLU A 276 3.83 6.20 20.73
C GLU A 276 5.09 6.84 20.15
N GLU A 277 5.69 6.22 19.12
CA GLU A 277 6.84 6.76 18.41
C GLU A 277 6.49 8.11 17.72
N THR A 278 5.35 8.17 17.04
CA THR A 278 4.89 9.39 16.37
C THR A 278 4.59 10.50 17.38
N VAL A 279 3.91 10.17 18.47
CA VAL A 279 3.58 11.13 19.55
C VAL A 279 4.86 11.58 20.26
N SER A 280 5.79 10.68 20.58
CA SER A 280 7.05 11.03 21.21
C SER A 280 7.93 11.92 20.32
N THR A 281 7.88 11.73 19.02
CA THR A 281 8.62 12.54 18.03
C THR A 281 8.01 13.95 17.90
N ILE A 282 6.68 14.06 17.99
CA ILE A 282 5.96 15.34 17.90
C ILE A 282 5.97 16.09 19.24
N VAL A 283 5.88 15.37 20.37
CA VAL A 283 5.68 15.94 21.70
C VAL A 283 6.98 16.13 22.49
N LYS A 284 8.13 15.54 22.05
CA LYS A 284 9.39 15.91 22.69
C LYS A 284 9.64 17.40 22.45
N PRO A 285 9.47 18.24 23.48
CA PRO A 285 9.96 19.61 23.40
C PRO A 285 11.47 19.50 23.18
N THR A 286 11.98 20.29 22.27
CA THR A 286 13.43 20.57 22.20
C THR A 286 13.83 20.88 23.65
N GLU A 287 14.64 20.04 24.29
CA GLU A 287 15.15 20.33 25.62
C GLU A 287 15.72 21.75 25.55
N PRO A 288 15.27 22.65 26.45
CA PRO A 288 15.84 23.98 26.45
C PRO A 288 17.33 23.82 26.65
N THR A 289 18.11 24.34 25.73
CA THR A 289 19.58 24.45 25.85
C THR A 289 19.84 25.00 27.23
N GLU A 290 20.54 24.25 28.09
CA GLU A 290 20.90 24.72 29.42
C GLU A 290 21.51 26.12 29.27
N PRO A 291 21.05 27.12 30.07
CA PRO A 291 21.63 28.45 29.99
C PRO A 291 23.10 28.33 30.30
N THR A 292 23.93 28.74 29.36
CA THR A 292 25.39 28.85 29.53
C THR A 292 25.64 29.60 30.85
N GLU A 293 26.32 28.96 31.78
CA GLU A 293 26.69 29.60 33.05
C GLU A 293 27.36 30.94 32.78
N PRO A 294 27.01 31.98 33.50
CA PRO A 294 27.61 33.30 33.31
C PRO A 294 29.11 33.19 33.61
N THR A 295 29.92 33.56 32.62
CA THR A 295 31.37 33.64 32.71
C THR A 295 31.74 34.53 33.88
N GLU A 296 32.49 34.04 34.86
CA GLU A 296 33.00 34.80 35.96
C GLU A 296 33.80 36.02 35.46
N PRO A 297 33.70 37.18 36.13
CA PRO A 297 34.40 38.39 35.73
C PRO A 297 35.92 38.18 35.85
N THR A 298 36.60 38.40 34.76
CA THR A 298 38.07 38.30 34.63
C THR A 298 38.72 39.31 35.56
N GLU A 299 39.62 38.85 36.46
CA GLU A 299 40.48 39.71 37.29
C GLU A 299 41.41 40.57 36.42
N PRO A 300 41.75 41.79 36.88
CA PRO A 300 42.60 42.71 36.12
C PRO A 300 44.01 42.15 35.94
N THR A 301 44.49 42.13 34.70
CA THR A 301 45.78 41.64 34.25
C THR A 301 46.92 42.49 34.77
N GLU A 302 47.91 41.87 35.43
CA GLU A 302 49.23 42.46 35.71
C GLU A 302 50.03 42.70 34.41
N PRO A 303 50.98 43.67 34.38
CA PRO A 303 51.68 44.03 33.16
C PRO A 303 52.69 42.94 32.76
N ALA A 304 52.71 42.67 31.46
CA ALA A 304 53.47 41.59 30.80
C ALA A 304 54.96 41.73 30.89
N GLU A 305 55.65 40.62 31.26
CA GLU A 305 57.06 40.37 31.03
C GLU A 305 57.36 40.05 29.56
N PRO A 306 58.60 40.30 29.07
CA PRO A 306 58.94 40.14 27.66
C PRO A 306 58.96 38.67 27.22
N THR A 307 58.32 38.42 26.09
CA THR A 307 58.02 37.15 25.45
C THR A 307 59.27 36.41 24.96
N GLU A 308 59.46 35.16 25.38
CA GLU A 308 60.34 34.18 24.73
C GLU A 308 59.82 33.73 23.37
N PRO A 309 60.70 33.30 22.45
CA PRO A 309 60.24 32.91 21.10
C PRO A 309 59.40 31.66 21.13
N THR A 310 58.19 31.76 20.48
CA THR A 310 57.18 30.74 20.36
C THR A 310 57.71 29.50 19.64
N GLU A 311 57.61 28.32 20.26
CA GLU A 311 57.80 27.03 19.60
C GLU A 311 56.72 26.85 18.49
N PRO A 312 57.04 26.16 17.37
CA PRO A 312 56.10 25.91 16.32
C PRO A 312 54.94 25.05 16.87
N ALA A 313 53.69 25.50 16.63
CA ALA A 313 52.48 24.81 17.02
C ALA A 313 52.49 23.36 16.54
N ALA A 314 52.22 22.44 17.47
CA ALA A 314 52.00 21.03 17.16
C ALA A 314 50.87 20.89 16.11
N PRO A 315 50.96 19.92 15.18
CA PRO A 315 49.90 19.71 14.20
C PRO A 315 48.61 19.42 14.94
N THR A 316 47.58 20.20 14.61
CA THR A 316 46.23 20.02 15.12
C THR A 316 45.78 18.61 14.79
N GLU A 317 45.45 17.81 15.81
CA GLU A 317 44.85 16.49 15.60
C GLU A 317 43.60 16.65 14.71
N PRO A 318 43.38 15.75 13.75
CA PRO A 318 42.21 15.82 12.90
C PRO A 318 40.95 15.76 13.79
N THR A 319 40.17 16.81 13.73
CA THR A 319 38.88 16.90 14.45
C THR A 319 38.03 15.70 14.07
N GLU A 320 37.68 14.85 15.03
CA GLU A 320 36.75 13.76 14.80
C GLU A 320 35.48 14.32 14.14
N PRO A 321 34.95 13.68 13.08
CA PRO A 321 33.76 14.17 12.43
C PRO A 321 32.61 14.18 13.45
N GLU A 322 31.97 15.32 13.61
CA GLU A 322 30.83 15.49 14.52
C GLU A 322 29.78 14.42 14.28
N LYS A 323 29.39 13.74 15.37
CA LYS A 323 28.34 12.72 15.31
C LYS A 323 27.03 13.37 14.83
N PRO A 324 26.37 12.84 13.77
CA PRO A 324 25.16 13.43 13.24
C PRO A 324 24.07 13.54 14.33
N SER A 325 23.61 14.75 14.59
CA SER A 325 22.61 15.00 15.61
C SER A 325 21.18 14.80 15.08
N GLY A 326 20.44 13.85 15.70
CA GLY A 326 19.04 13.57 15.39
C GLY A 326 18.80 12.83 14.07
N ILE A 327 17.54 12.55 13.78
CA ILE A 327 17.09 11.74 12.62
C ILE A 327 17.54 12.36 11.28
N TRP A 328 17.47 13.66 11.15
CA TRP A 328 17.83 14.35 9.91
C TRP A 328 19.32 14.37 9.65
N GLY A 329 20.15 14.42 10.71
CA GLY A 329 21.60 14.24 10.58
C GLY A 329 21.94 12.80 10.18
N LEU A 330 21.28 11.81 10.79
CA LEU A 330 21.48 10.39 10.47
C LEU A 330 21.12 10.07 9.01
N LEU A 331 20.03 10.64 8.49
CA LEU A 331 19.53 10.45 7.12
C LEU A 331 20.03 11.53 6.14
N SER A 332 21.02 12.36 6.51
CA SER A 332 21.64 13.29 5.57
C SER A 332 22.38 12.55 4.45
N TYR A 333 22.46 13.14 3.28
CA TYR A 333 23.15 12.52 2.14
C TYR A 333 24.62 12.22 2.44
N GLU A 334 25.28 13.13 3.14
CA GLU A 334 26.68 12.98 3.56
C GLU A 334 26.87 11.78 4.50
N ASN A 335 25.95 11.60 5.46
CA ASN A 335 26.01 10.45 6.35
C ASN A 335 25.66 9.14 5.63
N MET A 336 24.70 9.16 4.71
CA MET A 336 24.34 7.99 3.90
C MET A 336 25.49 7.57 2.99
N ASP A 337 26.21 8.52 2.38
CA ASP A 337 27.38 8.24 1.55
C ASP A 337 28.54 7.67 2.41
N ALA A 338 28.79 8.24 3.58
CA ALA A 338 29.78 7.71 4.51
C ALA A 338 29.42 6.28 4.98
N VAL A 339 28.15 6.01 5.27
CA VAL A 339 27.68 4.65 5.63
C VAL A 339 27.85 3.69 4.46
N ALA A 340 27.55 4.10 3.23
CA ALA A 340 27.77 3.27 2.04
C ALA A 340 29.24 2.90 1.85
N GLU A 341 30.16 3.86 2.07
CA GLU A 341 31.60 3.60 2.03
C GLU A 341 32.03 2.62 3.14
N ILE A 342 31.51 2.76 4.35
CA ILE A 342 31.81 1.86 5.46
C ILE A 342 31.33 0.44 5.14
N VAL A 343 30.12 0.28 4.59
CA VAL A 343 29.59 -1.01 4.16
C VAL A 343 30.51 -1.65 3.13
N GLN A 344 30.96 -0.88 2.13
CA GLN A 344 31.87 -1.37 1.08
C GLN A 344 33.29 -1.71 1.62
N LYS A 345 33.78 -0.97 2.62
CA LYS A 345 35.05 -1.31 3.29
C LYS A 345 34.94 -2.59 4.11
N ALA A 346 33.82 -2.76 4.84
CA ALA A 346 33.60 -3.93 5.68
C ALA A 346 33.41 -5.19 4.85
N ASP A 347 32.72 -5.08 3.70
CA ASP A 347 32.48 -6.16 2.76
C ASP A 347 32.74 -5.74 1.30
N PRO A 348 33.98 -5.88 0.82
CA PRO A 348 34.31 -5.57 -0.57
C PRO A 348 33.66 -6.49 -1.60
N SER A 349 33.00 -7.58 -1.21
CA SER A 349 32.33 -8.50 -2.12
C SER A 349 30.96 -7.99 -2.62
N ILE A 350 30.43 -6.95 -1.97
CA ILE A 350 29.19 -6.29 -2.37
C ILE A 350 29.40 -5.63 -3.74
N SER A 351 28.64 -6.08 -4.73
CA SER A 351 28.70 -5.59 -6.12
C SER A 351 27.55 -4.67 -6.50
N ASP A 352 26.47 -4.66 -5.73
CA ASP A 352 25.30 -3.81 -5.89
C ASP A 352 25.36 -2.59 -4.94
N ASN A 353 24.23 -1.89 -4.77
CA ASN A 353 24.18 -0.70 -3.93
C ASN A 353 24.45 -1.03 -2.44
N PRO A 354 25.56 -0.52 -1.84
CA PRO A 354 25.91 -0.82 -0.45
C PRO A 354 24.82 -0.48 0.57
N LEU A 355 23.97 0.51 0.27
CA LEU A 355 22.86 0.91 1.14
C LEU A 355 21.81 -0.19 1.34
N ASN A 356 21.77 -1.21 0.48
CA ASN A 356 20.89 -2.37 0.65
C ASN A 356 21.36 -3.32 1.74
N HIS A 357 22.64 -3.26 2.08
CA HIS A 357 23.32 -4.21 2.96
C HIS A 357 23.63 -3.66 4.35
N ILE A 358 23.15 -2.46 4.71
CA ILE A 358 23.45 -1.78 5.98
C ILE A 358 23.23 -2.72 7.18
N SER A 359 22.05 -3.29 7.31
CA SER A 359 21.71 -4.13 8.47
C SER A 359 22.45 -5.47 8.46
N GLU A 360 22.61 -6.11 7.30
CA GLU A 360 23.33 -7.36 7.15
C GLU A 360 24.81 -7.18 7.50
N THR A 361 25.42 -6.13 6.97
CA THR A 361 26.82 -5.80 7.24
C THR A 361 27.02 -5.42 8.70
N ALA A 362 26.17 -4.55 9.27
CA ALA A 362 26.29 -4.08 10.64
C ALA A 362 26.28 -5.23 11.66
N TYR A 363 25.34 -6.14 11.52
CA TYR A 363 25.15 -7.23 12.49
C TYR A 363 25.94 -8.51 12.15
N GLY A 364 26.35 -8.70 10.89
CA GLY A 364 27.04 -9.92 10.46
C GLY A 364 28.56 -9.75 10.27
N ILE A 365 28.96 -8.79 9.46
CA ILE A 365 30.34 -8.68 8.93
C ILE A 365 31.16 -7.61 9.65
N ALA A 366 30.57 -6.48 10.01
CA ALA A 366 31.29 -5.34 10.57
C ALA A 366 32.02 -5.63 11.88
N PRO A 367 31.56 -6.49 12.81
CA PRO A 367 32.33 -6.87 13.97
C PRO A 367 33.69 -7.49 13.60
N LEU A 368 33.72 -8.37 12.60
CA LEU A 368 34.93 -9.01 12.12
C LEU A 368 35.85 -8.03 11.34
N ALA A 369 35.24 -7.11 10.59
CA ALA A 369 35.97 -6.07 9.88
C ALA A 369 36.66 -5.09 10.85
N LEU A 370 36.01 -4.78 11.99
CA LEU A 370 36.58 -4.00 13.07
C LEU A 370 37.79 -4.73 13.73
N GLU A 371 37.65 -6.01 14.03
CA GLU A 371 38.75 -6.84 14.59
C GLU A 371 39.93 -6.91 13.65
N ARG A 372 39.73 -6.91 12.33
CA ARG A 372 40.78 -6.92 11.31
C ARG A 372 41.40 -5.54 11.07
N GLY A 373 40.77 -4.47 11.57
CA GLY A 373 41.17 -3.09 11.31
C GLY A 373 40.77 -2.56 9.93
N ASP A 374 39.85 -3.23 9.23
CA ASP A 374 39.34 -2.79 7.93
C ASP A 374 38.43 -1.55 8.08
N ILE A 375 37.79 -1.40 9.25
CA ILE A 375 36.98 -0.23 9.65
C ILE A 375 37.41 0.21 11.06
N THR A 376 37.24 1.49 11.37
CA THR A 376 37.52 2.07 12.69
C THR A 376 36.30 1.91 13.65
N GLU A 377 36.55 2.10 14.96
CA GLU A 377 35.46 2.11 15.96
C GLU A 377 34.38 3.17 15.67
N ALA A 378 34.81 4.36 15.20
CA ALA A 378 33.87 5.44 14.82
C ALA A 378 33.04 5.07 13.60
N GLU A 379 33.61 4.42 12.59
CA GLU A 379 32.90 3.92 11.41
C GLU A 379 31.92 2.80 11.82
N TYR A 380 32.33 1.88 12.67
CA TYR A 380 31.46 0.83 13.20
C TYR A 380 30.28 1.41 13.97
N ALA A 381 30.50 2.37 14.87
CA ALA A 381 29.45 3.03 15.63
C ALA A 381 28.44 3.75 14.69
N ARG A 382 28.95 4.45 13.66
CA ARG A 382 28.11 5.12 12.66
C ARG A 382 27.23 4.14 11.88
N LEU A 383 27.78 3.01 11.46
CA LEU A 383 27.04 1.94 10.76
C LEU A 383 25.98 1.33 11.66
N MET A 384 26.30 1.08 12.93
CA MET A 384 25.37 0.53 13.93
C MET A 384 24.22 1.49 14.22
N ASP A 385 24.49 2.80 14.40
CA ASP A 385 23.46 3.82 14.62
C ASP A 385 22.43 3.82 13.46
N MET A 386 22.89 3.71 12.20
CA MET A 386 22.01 3.62 11.04
C MET A 386 21.22 2.30 11.00
N ALA A 387 21.89 1.18 11.21
CA ALA A 387 21.26 -0.15 11.20
C ALA A 387 20.19 -0.26 12.31
N GLU A 388 20.48 0.25 13.49
CA GLU A 388 19.55 0.29 14.61
C GLU A 388 18.33 1.16 14.30
N TYR A 389 18.53 2.33 13.72
CA TYR A 389 17.42 3.19 13.26
C TYR A 389 16.53 2.48 12.24
N LEU A 390 17.12 1.82 11.24
CA LEU A 390 16.35 1.11 10.21
C LEU A 390 15.57 -0.08 10.75
N THR A 391 16.10 -0.76 11.78
CA THR A 391 15.48 -1.96 12.35
C THR A 391 14.48 -1.66 13.46
N ARG A 392 14.74 -0.68 14.32
CA ARG A 392 13.86 -0.31 15.44
C ARG A 392 12.68 0.55 15.01
N SER A 393 12.91 1.47 14.08
CA SER A 393 11.86 2.38 13.63
C SER A 393 11.11 1.82 12.44
N SER A 394 9.83 1.53 12.60
CA SER A 394 9.00 1.07 11.48
C SER A 394 8.70 2.18 10.44
N TRP A 395 8.95 3.44 10.78
CA TRP A 395 8.99 4.57 9.84
C TRP A 395 10.40 4.80 9.28
N GLY A 396 11.44 4.43 10.02
CA GLY A 396 12.82 4.64 9.66
C GLY A 396 13.17 4.07 8.29
N GLY A 397 12.82 2.81 8.05
CA GLY A 397 13.04 2.19 6.76
C GLY A 397 12.29 2.90 5.62
N ARG A 398 11.06 3.37 5.82
CA ARG A 398 10.32 4.10 4.78
C ARG A 398 10.87 5.49 4.54
N LEU A 399 11.20 6.23 5.60
CA LEU A 399 11.80 7.56 5.47
C LEU A 399 13.15 7.48 4.77
N PHE A 400 13.96 6.50 5.10
CA PHE A 400 15.20 6.21 4.40
C PHE A 400 14.96 5.98 2.89
N LEU A 401 14.01 5.10 2.53
CA LEU A 401 13.66 4.84 1.13
C LEU A 401 13.12 6.09 0.42
N TRP A 402 12.37 6.94 1.11
CA TRP A 402 11.88 8.21 0.53
C TRP A 402 13.00 9.20 0.28
N ILE A 403 13.98 9.28 1.16
CA ILE A 403 15.17 10.13 0.98
C ILE A 403 16.00 9.61 -0.19
N CYS A 404 16.21 8.30 -0.30
CA CYS A 404 16.82 7.67 -1.48
C CYS A 404 16.06 8.02 -2.77
N ALA A 405 14.73 7.98 -2.74
CA ALA A 405 13.90 8.36 -3.89
C ALA A 405 14.05 9.84 -4.25
N VAL A 406 14.04 10.74 -3.27
CA VAL A 406 14.26 12.18 -3.50
C VAL A 406 15.64 12.43 -4.10
N ARG A 407 16.67 11.76 -3.60
CA ARG A 407 18.02 11.84 -4.15
C ARG A 407 18.08 11.38 -5.62
N ALA A 408 17.44 10.26 -5.94
CA ALA A 408 17.34 9.78 -7.31
C ALA A 408 16.59 10.79 -8.21
N ILE A 409 15.47 11.37 -7.73
CA ILE A 409 14.73 12.41 -8.47
C ILE A 409 15.62 13.63 -8.73
N GLN A 410 16.43 14.07 -7.76
CA GLN A 410 17.34 15.20 -7.94
C GLN A 410 18.41 14.94 -9.01
N ALA A 411 18.85 13.70 -9.16
CA ALA A 411 19.84 13.33 -10.18
C ALA A 411 19.26 13.33 -11.61
N ALA A 412 17.96 12.98 -11.78
CA ALA A 412 17.29 13.00 -13.09
C ALA A 412 15.84 13.54 -12.96
N PRO A 413 15.63 14.85 -12.68
CA PRO A 413 14.32 15.37 -12.26
C PRO A 413 13.26 15.35 -13.35
N LEU A 414 13.59 15.50 -14.60
CA LEU A 414 12.60 15.65 -15.68
C LEU A 414 12.16 14.33 -16.29
N THR A 415 13.11 13.44 -16.55
CA THR A 415 12.90 12.20 -17.31
C THR A 415 12.93 10.94 -16.46
N GLY A 416 13.46 11.02 -15.23
CA GLY A 416 13.74 9.86 -14.40
C GLY A 416 14.88 9.00 -14.96
N HIS A 417 15.04 7.82 -14.40
CA HIS A 417 16.14 6.89 -14.69
C HIS A 417 15.72 5.70 -15.56
N GLY A 418 14.46 5.53 -15.85
CA GLY A 418 13.91 4.38 -16.57
C GLY A 418 13.08 3.46 -15.66
N ALA A 419 12.32 2.58 -16.30
CA ALA A 419 11.42 1.66 -15.60
C ALA A 419 12.17 0.73 -14.63
N LEU A 420 11.59 0.52 -13.45
CA LEU A 420 12.11 -0.34 -12.39
C LEU A 420 13.48 0.09 -11.80
N TYR A 421 14.00 1.24 -12.17
CA TYR A 421 15.29 1.74 -11.67
C TYR A 421 15.37 1.67 -10.14
N TYR A 422 14.34 2.17 -9.45
CA TYR A 422 14.37 2.21 -8.01
C TYR A 422 14.46 0.81 -7.40
N GLN A 423 13.68 -0.14 -7.95
CA GLN A 423 13.68 -1.53 -7.46
C GLN A 423 15.00 -2.26 -7.76
N ASP A 424 15.62 -1.93 -8.88
CA ASP A 424 16.93 -2.48 -9.26
C ASP A 424 18.04 -1.95 -8.33
N GLN A 425 18.04 -0.64 -8.06
CA GLN A 425 19.05 0.01 -7.22
C GLN A 425 18.93 -0.33 -5.72
N TYR A 426 17.70 -0.46 -5.20
CA TYR A 426 17.47 -0.59 -3.75
C TYR A 426 16.84 -1.93 -3.35
N GLY A 427 16.71 -2.89 -4.25
CA GLY A 427 16.14 -4.21 -3.99
C GLY A 427 14.67 -4.20 -3.57
N THR A 428 14.05 -3.02 -3.46
CA THR A 428 12.67 -2.81 -3.03
C THR A 428 12.09 -1.56 -3.69
N TYR A 429 10.81 -1.27 -3.45
CA TYR A 429 10.16 -0.05 -3.95
C TYR A 429 10.01 0.98 -2.81
N PRO A 430 9.83 2.29 -3.11
CA PRO A 430 9.82 3.36 -2.11
C PRO A 430 8.56 3.37 -1.24
N HIS A 431 7.68 2.37 -1.34
CA HIS A 431 6.38 2.32 -0.64
C HIS A 431 5.49 3.55 -0.88
N ASN A 432 5.75 4.29 -1.95
CA ASN A 432 5.00 5.47 -2.37
C ASN A 432 4.92 5.50 -3.89
N TYR A 433 3.71 5.35 -4.40
CA TYR A 433 3.40 5.28 -5.82
C TYR A 433 3.94 6.51 -6.60
N PHE A 434 3.80 7.70 -6.04
CA PHE A 434 4.19 8.94 -6.74
C PHE A 434 5.71 9.14 -6.74
N LEU A 435 6.38 8.79 -5.65
CA LEU A 435 7.84 8.81 -5.62
C LEU A 435 8.44 7.81 -6.63
N GLU A 436 7.85 6.63 -6.75
CA GLU A 436 8.30 5.62 -7.71
C GLU A 436 8.13 6.11 -9.16
N ILE A 437 6.99 6.76 -9.49
CA ILE A 437 6.83 7.39 -10.82
C ILE A 437 7.87 8.48 -11.04
N ALA A 438 8.13 9.30 -10.02
CA ALA A 438 9.07 10.41 -10.17
C ALA A 438 10.52 9.93 -10.32
N THR A 439 10.93 8.85 -9.63
CA THR A 439 12.26 8.27 -9.79
C THR A 439 12.45 7.61 -11.14
N ASP A 440 11.45 6.85 -11.58
CA ASP A 440 11.57 6.06 -12.81
C ASP A 440 11.30 6.89 -14.07
N PHE A 441 10.32 7.80 -14.04
CA PHE A 441 9.86 8.55 -15.23
C PHE A 441 9.93 10.08 -15.09
N GLY A 442 10.44 10.58 -13.99
CA GLY A 442 10.63 12.00 -13.71
C GLY A 442 9.38 12.74 -13.22
N LEU A 443 9.59 13.98 -12.79
CA LEU A 443 8.54 14.87 -12.26
C LEU A 443 7.46 15.20 -13.29
N ILE A 444 7.80 15.25 -14.58
CA ILE A 444 6.83 15.52 -15.65
C ILE A 444 5.76 14.41 -15.66
N ALA A 445 6.18 13.15 -15.64
CA ALA A 445 5.26 12.02 -15.63
C ALA A 445 4.43 11.99 -14.31
N MET A 446 5.05 12.22 -13.17
CA MET A 446 4.36 12.31 -11.89
C MET A 446 3.29 13.41 -11.89
N CYS A 447 3.63 14.62 -12.33
CA CYS A 447 2.69 15.74 -12.41
C CYS A 447 1.55 15.45 -13.40
N ALA A 448 1.83 14.81 -14.55
CA ALA A 448 0.80 14.42 -15.50
C ALA A 448 -0.18 13.39 -14.91
N VAL A 449 0.31 12.38 -14.18
CA VAL A 449 -0.52 11.38 -13.51
C VAL A 449 -1.36 12.02 -12.40
N LEU A 450 -0.77 12.90 -11.58
CA LEU A 450 -1.49 13.65 -10.55
C LEU A 450 -2.57 14.55 -11.13
N ALA A 451 -2.26 15.31 -12.17
CA ALA A 451 -3.22 16.21 -12.84
C ALA A 451 -4.37 15.42 -13.47
N LEU A 452 -4.08 14.31 -14.16
CA LEU A 452 -5.08 13.43 -14.75
C LEU A 452 -5.94 12.77 -13.67
N GLY A 453 -5.33 12.28 -12.59
CA GLY A 453 -6.02 11.71 -11.45
C GLY A 453 -6.96 12.71 -10.78
N LEU A 454 -6.47 13.91 -10.48
CA LEU A 454 -7.26 14.98 -9.86
C LEU A 454 -8.41 15.44 -10.77
N TYR A 455 -8.14 15.65 -12.07
CA TYR A 455 -9.17 16.00 -13.04
C TYR A 455 -10.27 14.94 -13.11
N THR A 456 -9.87 13.67 -13.27
CA THR A 456 -10.79 12.53 -13.33
C THR A 456 -11.64 12.46 -12.06
N PHE A 457 -11.01 12.60 -10.92
CA PHE A 457 -11.62 12.60 -9.61
C PHE A 457 -12.67 13.70 -9.44
N ILE A 458 -12.35 14.95 -9.73
CA ILE A 458 -13.29 16.09 -9.66
C ILE A 458 -14.52 15.82 -10.56
N GLN A 459 -14.28 15.30 -11.78
CA GLN A 459 -15.36 15.00 -12.71
C GLN A 459 -16.25 13.84 -12.22
N LEU A 460 -15.65 12.82 -11.60
CA LEU A 460 -16.40 11.71 -11.03
C LEU A 460 -17.23 12.13 -9.82
N ILE A 461 -16.68 12.96 -8.91
CA ILE A 461 -17.45 13.54 -7.78
C ILE A 461 -18.66 14.30 -8.28
N ARG A 462 -18.46 15.24 -9.23
CA ARG A 462 -19.57 16.04 -9.78
C ARG A 462 -20.68 15.20 -10.37
N ARG A 463 -20.37 14.03 -10.93
CA ARG A 463 -21.34 13.12 -11.57
C ARG A 463 -21.90 12.08 -10.66
N SER A 464 -21.21 11.73 -9.56
CA SER A 464 -21.65 10.70 -8.60
C SER A 464 -22.88 11.09 -7.80
N GLN A 465 -23.26 12.36 -7.82
CA GLN A 465 -24.37 12.87 -6.98
C GLN A 465 -25.65 12.06 -7.19
N ASN A 466 -25.92 11.62 -8.41
CA ASN A 466 -27.13 10.90 -8.80
C ASN A 466 -26.89 9.42 -9.19
N ASP A 467 -25.64 8.94 -9.12
CA ASP A 467 -25.29 7.57 -9.51
C ASP A 467 -24.63 6.82 -8.36
N MET A 468 -25.35 5.85 -7.81
CA MET A 468 -24.91 5.07 -6.65
C MET A 468 -23.71 4.16 -6.97
N LEU A 469 -23.63 3.60 -8.18
CA LEU A 469 -22.49 2.79 -8.60
C LEU A 469 -21.22 3.63 -8.65
N LEU A 470 -21.35 4.86 -9.14
CA LEU A 470 -20.24 5.80 -9.21
C LEU A 470 -19.79 6.25 -7.82
N LYS A 471 -20.72 6.46 -6.87
CA LYS A 471 -20.38 6.71 -5.45
C LYS A 471 -19.64 5.54 -4.84
N ALA A 472 -20.10 4.32 -5.09
CA ALA A 472 -19.45 3.11 -4.61
C ALA A 472 -18.00 2.99 -5.12
N TRP A 473 -17.81 3.26 -6.41
CA TRP A 473 -16.48 3.25 -7.02
C TRP A 473 -15.57 4.32 -6.44
N LEU A 474 -16.06 5.54 -6.29
CA LEU A 474 -15.32 6.62 -5.65
C LEU A 474 -14.92 6.29 -4.22
N LEU A 475 -15.84 5.74 -3.43
CA LEU A 475 -15.53 5.31 -2.07
C LEU A 475 -14.40 4.28 -2.05
N TYR A 476 -14.45 3.28 -2.95
CA TYR A 476 -13.41 2.26 -3.06
C TYR A 476 -12.04 2.85 -3.41
N VAL A 477 -11.99 3.73 -4.42
CA VAL A 477 -10.74 4.37 -4.85
C VAL A 477 -10.17 5.26 -3.75
N PHE A 478 -11.01 6.07 -3.11
CA PHE A 478 -10.56 6.95 -2.02
C PHE A 478 -10.07 6.21 -0.80
N THR A 479 -10.80 5.18 -0.41
CA THR A 479 -10.40 4.33 0.72
C THR A 479 -9.02 3.71 0.47
N SER A 480 -8.67 3.47 -0.79
CA SER A 480 -7.37 2.91 -1.18
C SER A 480 -6.25 3.96 -1.29
N LEU A 481 -6.56 5.26 -1.28
CA LEU A 481 -5.57 6.32 -1.46
C LEU A 481 -4.38 6.26 -0.48
N PRO A 482 -4.58 6.06 0.83
CA PRO A 482 -3.45 5.92 1.75
C PRO A 482 -2.54 4.73 1.41
N ARG A 483 -3.09 3.66 0.84
CA ARG A 483 -2.31 2.52 0.36
C ARG A 483 -1.33 2.93 -0.74
N TYR A 484 -1.77 3.77 -1.70
CA TYR A 484 -0.90 4.25 -2.78
C TYR A 484 0.22 5.15 -2.29
N MET A 485 -0.02 5.89 -1.21
CA MET A 485 0.96 6.78 -0.62
C MET A 485 1.95 6.08 0.32
N LEU A 486 1.59 4.91 0.89
CA LEU A 486 2.35 4.32 2.00
C LEU A 486 2.76 2.87 1.81
N SER A 487 2.22 2.15 0.82
CA SER A 487 2.38 0.69 0.78
C SER A 487 2.24 0.04 -0.59
N THR A 488 2.22 0.80 -1.68
CA THR A 488 1.99 0.23 -3.02
C THR A 488 3.06 0.70 -3.99
N SER A 489 3.52 -0.21 -4.84
CA SER A 489 4.30 0.08 -6.03
C SER A 489 3.40 0.47 -7.19
N MET A 490 3.90 1.32 -8.09
CA MET A 490 3.23 1.64 -9.35
C MET A 490 3.09 0.42 -10.27
N TYR A 491 3.94 -0.57 -10.11
CA TYR A 491 3.91 -1.82 -10.86
C TYR A 491 2.84 -2.81 -10.35
N ALA A 492 2.16 -2.49 -9.24
CA ALA A 492 1.06 -3.29 -8.77
C ALA A 492 -0.17 -3.15 -9.68
N ALA A 493 -0.61 -4.26 -10.30
CA ALA A 493 -1.76 -4.29 -11.22
C ALA A 493 -3.01 -3.62 -10.65
N SER A 494 -3.28 -3.78 -9.35
CA SER A 494 -4.45 -3.19 -8.68
C SER A 494 -4.45 -1.65 -8.71
N ALA A 495 -3.29 -1.02 -8.51
CA ALA A 495 -3.17 0.44 -8.53
C ALA A 495 -3.42 0.98 -9.95
N PHE A 496 -2.77 0.37 -10.94
CA PHE A 496 -2.93 0.74 -12.34
C PHE A 496 -4.37 0.59 -12.83
N VAL A 497 -5.03 -0.53 -12.49
CA VAL A 497 -6.44 -0.79 -12.84
C VAL A 497 -7.37 0.26 -12.23
N GLN A 498 -7.22 0.56 -10.95
CA GLN A 498 -8.10 1.52 -10.28
C GLN A 498 -8.01 2.91 -10.89
N MET A 499 -6.79 3.39 -11.12
CA MET A 499 -6.57 4.72 -11.70
C MET A 499 -7.01 4.78 -13.16
N GLY A 500 -6.60 3.81 -13.98
CA GLY A 500 -6.96 3.76 -15.40
C GLY A 500 -8.45 3.57 -15.60
N PHE A 501 -9.10 2.75 -14.77
CA PHE A 501 -10.53 2.51 -14.88
C PHE A 501 -11.37 3.75 -14.54
N CYS A 502 -10.93 4.62 -13.63
CA CYS A 502 -11.56 5.91 -13.40
C CYS A 502 -11.62 6.76 -14.68
N VAL A 503 -10.55 6.73 -15.49
CA VAL A 503 -10.49 7.43 -16.78
C VAL A 503 -11.48 6.83 -17.79
N VAL A 504 -11.54 5.50 -17.87
CA VAL A 504 -12.48 4.77 -18.74
C VAL A 504 -13.94 5.07 -18.38
N LEU A 505 -14.27 5.06 -17.09
CA LEU A 505 -15.59 5.44 -16.58
C LEU A 505 -15.95 6.86 -16.96
N LEU A 506 -15.03 7.81 -16.81
CA LEU A 506 -15.27 9.21 -17.14
C LEU A 506 -15.58 9.37 -18.63
N ILE A 507 -14.87 8.68 -19.50
CA ILE A 507 -15.08 8.72 -20.96
C ILE A 507 -16.44 8.09 -21.29
N TYR A 508 -16.79 6.96 -20.67
CA TYR A 508 -18.09 6.32 -20.83
C TYR A 508 -19.25 7.25 -20.45
N LEU A 509 -19.15 7.91 -19.30
CA LEU A 509 -20.16 8.85 -18.82
C LEU A 509 -20.29 10.12 -19.67
N LYS A 510 -19.25 10.51 -20.40
CA LYS A 510 -19.31 11.60 -21.39
C LYS A 510 -19.97 11.19 -22.71
N SER A 511 -20.22 9.90 -22.94
CA SER A 511 -20.85 9.43 -24.16
C SER A 511 -22.31 9.90 -24.26
N PRO A 512 -22.80 10.40 -25.42
CA PRO A 512 -24.16 10.91 -25.60
C PRO A 512 -25.27 9.92 -25.26
N ARG A 513 -24.99 8.62 -25.24
CA ARG A 513 -25.95 7.57 -24.86
C ARG A 513 -26.24 7.48 -23.36
N SER A 514 -25.37 7.98 -22.50
CA SER A 514 -25.66 8.06 -21.05
C SER A 514 -26.72 9.14 -20.78
N ALA A 515 -26.67 10.27 -21.48
CA ALA A 515 -27.62 11.36 -21.36
C ALA A 515 -29.05 10.97 -21.82
N GLY A 516 -29.17 10.15 -22.86
CA GLY A 516 -30.49 9.66 -23.34
C GLY A 516 -31.15 8.61 -22.44
N ARG A 517 -30.36 7.92 -21.58
CA ARG A 517 -30.91 6.97 -20.59
C ARG A 517 -31.39 7.66 -19.31
N GLU A 518 -30.78 8.74 -18.89
CA GLU A 518 -31.24 9.55 -17.74
C GLU A 518 -32.58 10.23 -18.03
N THR A 519 -32.78 10.75 -19.25
CA THR A 519 -34.08 11.31 -19.69
C THR A 519 -35.15 10.24 -19.80
N ALA A 520 -34.85 9.03 -20.27
CA ALA A 520 -35.82 7.94 -20.35
C ALA A 520 -36.17 7.36 -18.97
N HIS A 521 -35.29 7.44 -17.98
CA HIS A 521 -35.58 7.03 -16.60
C HIS A 521 -36.35 8.11 -15.82
N ALA A 522 -36.05 9.38 -16.08
CA ALA A 522 -36.80 10.51 -15.53
C ALA A 522 -38.26 10.54 -16.07
N LEU A 523 -38.43 10.25 -17.35
CA LEU A 523 -39.77 10.15 -18.00
C LEU A 523 -40.56 8.89 -17.58
N LYS A 524 -39.93 7.85 -17.07
CA LYS A 524 -40.63 6.66 -16.51
C LYS A 524 -41.03 6.82 -15.04
N ASN A 525 -40.43 7.76 -14.34
CA ASN A 525 -40.69 8.04 -12.92
C ASN A 525 -41.49 9.34 -12.70
N ALA A 526 -41.78 10.07 -13.75
CA ALA A 526 -42.79 11.14 -13.82
C ALA A 526 -44.13 10.57 -14.35
#